data_bd6a7dd3bef1e73b6d6bab4432aae7c9
#
_entry.id   bd6a7dd3bef1e73b6d6bab4432aae7c9
#
_cell.length_a   1.000
_cell.length_b   1.000
_cell.length_c   1.000
_cell.angle_alpha   90.00
_cell.angle_beta   90.00
_cell.angle_gamma   90.00
#
_symmetry.space_group_name_H-M   'P 1'
#
loop_
_entity.id
_entity.type
_entity.pdbx_description
1 polymer ?
#
loop_
_entity_poly.entity_id
_entity_poly.type
_entity_poly.pdbx_seq_one_letter_code
_entity_poly.pdbx_strand_id
1 'polypeptide(L)'
;MISVNDLNEKDLNTIRIACAFLFSPELAKHNEFLRNIDPASVKKAYRDKAKKYHPDLHIYESNEMIHRRKDHFIKIQEAYELLNSIFREDTPLLFDQGIGRGNIIAIGGAKGGIGKSMFATNMGVLLASMGKKTVLVDLDLGGANLHLYLGETRSKGTIEDFLNRTYSTLEDITVKSKHGPLFIGGDSSQLGVANINFAQKVRLLKAIKQIEADYVILDLGGDTTYNMIDFFLAADYGIVVTTCDPASYVEAYNFLKVALYRKLNRIFGAESAYDGKKNPVLEDIIRGAIESVG
;
A
#
# COMPACT_ATOMS: atom_id res chain seq x y z
N MET A 1 -24.95 -3.48 0.89
CA MET A 1 -24.67 -2.31 0.01
C MET A 1 -24.46 -1.11 0.92
N ILE A 2 -23.22 -0.69 1.14
CA ILE A 2 -22.95 0.53 1.92
C ILE A 2 -23.43 1.69 1.06
N SER A 3 -24.44 2.42 1.53
CA SER A 3 -24.87 3.65 0.90
C SER A 3 -23.78 4.72 1.09
N VAL A 4 -23.45 5.47 0.05
CA VAL A 4 -22.55 6.63 0.16
C VAL A 4 -23.03 7.63 1.24
N ASN A 5 -24.30 7.53 1.66
CA ASN A 5 -24.87 8.31 2.75
C ASN A 5 -24.38 7.90 4.15
N ASP A 6 -23.81 6.71 4.30
CA ASP A 6 -23.30 6.17 5.58
C ASP A 6 -21.80 6.44 5.77
N LEU A 7 -21.16 7.12 4.80
CA LEU A 7 -19.73 7.40 4.81
C LEU A 7 -19.43 8.68 5.59
N ASN A 8 -18.36 8.64 6.39
CA ASN A 8 -17.87 9.84 7.06
C ASN A 8 -17.23 10.82 6.05
N GLU A 9 -16.99 12.05 6.48
CA GLU A 9 -16.49 13.13 5.62
C GLU A 9 -15.12 12.84 4.99
N LYS A 10 -14.27 12.08 5.71
CA LYS A 10 -12.95 11.64 5.24
C LYS A 10 -13.05 10.62 4.10
N ASP A 11 -14.04 9.75 4.17
CA ASP A 11 -14.32 8.74 3.14
C ASP A 11 -14.89 9.38 1.88
N LEU A 12 -15.78 10.35 2.05
CA LEU A 12 -16.30 11.17 0.96
C LEU A 12 -15.18 11.91 0.22
N ASN A 13 -14.17 12.38 0.92
CA ASN A 13 -13.04 13.07 0.29
C ASN A 13 -12.17 12.12 -0.56
N THR A 14 -11.95 10.91 -0.08
CA THR A 14 -11.23 9.86 -0.84
C THR A 14 -11.97 9.45 -2.11
N ILE A 15 -13.29 9.31 -2.03
CA ILE A 15 -14.16 9.06 -3.19
C ILE A 15 -14.12 10.23 -4.16
N ARG A 16 -14.15 11.46 -3.67
CA ARG A 16 -14.07 12.68 -4.47
C ARG A 16 -12.80 12.73 -5.32
N ILE A 17 -11.65 12.39 -4.74
CA ILE A 17 -10.38 12.32 -5.46
C ILE A 17 -10.44 11.28 -6.58
N ALA A 18 -10.89 10.08 -6.28
CA ALA A 18 -11.03 9.02 -7.29
C ALA A 18 -11.99 9.42 -8.41
N CYS A 19 -13.10 10.07 -8.07
CA CYS A 19 -14.05 10.59 -9.05
C CYS A 19 -13.47 11.70 -9.92
N ALA A 20 -12.61 12.55 -9.37
CA ALA A 20 -11.93 13.59 -10.13
C ALA A 20 -11.00 13.01 -11.21
N PHE A 21 -10.31 11.91 -10.91
CA PHE A 21 -9.48 11.21 -11.89
C PHE A 21 -10.29 10.42 -12.91
N LEU A 22 -11.34 9.74 -12.47
CA LEU A 22 -12.08 8.83 -13.33
C LEU A 22 -13.15 9.53 -14.17
N PHE A 23 -13.83 10.52 -13.63
CA PHE A 23 -14.85 11.31 -14.33
C PHE A 23 -14.31 12.69 -14.70
N SER A 24 -14.52 13.68 -13.84
CA SER A 24 -13.92 15.01 -13.96
C SER A 24 -13.84 15.70 -12.60
N PRO A 25 -12.94 16.69 -12.45
CA PRO A 25 -12.87 17.51 -11.24
C PRO A 25 -14.19 18.24 -10.92
N GLU A 26 -14.91 18.72 -11.95
CA GLU A 26 -16.15 19.45 -11.76
C GLU A 26 -17.23 18.54 -11.18
N LEU A 27 -17.43 17.35 -11.74
CA LEU A 27 -18.41 16.39 -11.24
C LEU A 27 -18.08 15.93 -9.82
N ALA A 28 -16.81 15.77 -9.50
CA ALA A 28 -16.38 15.34 -8.19
C ALA A 28 -16.66 16.36 -7.07
N LYS A 29 -16.89 17.63 -7.39
CA LYS A 29 -17.28 18.66 -6.41
C LYS A 29 -18.73 18.53 -5.92
N HIS A 30 -19.59 17.90 -6.68
CA HIS A 30 -21.02 17.80 -6.38
C HIS A 30 -21.31 16.57 -5.52
N ASN A 31 -21.73 16.78 -4.27
CA ASN A 31 -22.10 15.70 -3.36
C ASN A 31 -23.22 14.82 -3.89
N GLU A 32 -24.15 15.39 -4.65
CA GLU A 32 -25.23 14.64 -5.29
C GLU A 32 -24.70 13.64 -6.34
N PHE A 33 -23.68 14.05 -7.13
CA PHE A 33 -23.00 13.15 -8.05
C PHE A 33 -22.32 12.00 -7.31
N LEU A 34 -21.57 12.30 -6.22
CA LEU A 34 -20.88 11.31 -5.42
C LEU A 34 -21.82 10.27 -4.81
N ARG A 35 -23.04 10.70 -4.41
CA ARG A 35 -24.06 9.83 -3.81
C ARG A 35 -24.76 8.92 -4.83
N ASN A 36 -24.78 9.33 -6.09
CA ASN A 36 -25.49 8.63 -7.17
C ASN A 36 -24.57 7.86 -8.13
N ILE A 37 -23.29 7.71 -7.78
CA ILE A 37 -22.35 6.91 -8.57
C ILE A 37 -22.75 5.44 -8.48
N ASP A 38 -22.77 4.76 -9.62
CA ASP A 38 -23.06 3.34 -9.74
C ASP A 38 -21.87 2.58 -10.37
N PRO A 39 -21.77 1.25 -10.15
CA PRO A 39 -20.68 0.43 -10.68
C PRO A 39 -20.56 0.43 -12.22
N ALA A 40 -21.68 0.60 -12.92
CA ALA A 40 -21.69 0.59 -14.39
C ALA A 40 -21.08 1.88 -14.94
N SER A 41 -21.42 3.04 -14.36
CA SER A 41 -20.83 4.33 -14.70
C SER A 41 -19.34 4.38 -14.41
N VAL A 42 -18.89 3.84 -13.28
CA VAL A 42 -17.46 3.72 -12.93
C VAL A 42 -16.71 2.85 -13.94
N LYS A 43 -17.27 1.71 -14.32
CA LYS A 43 -16.68 0.81 -15.32
C LYS A 43 -16.60 1.45 -16.70
N LYS A 44 -17.63 2.20 -17.09
CA LYS A 44 -17.66 2.94 -18.36
C LYS A 44 -16.59 4.03 -18.38
N ALA A 45 -16.55 4.88 -17.36
CA ALA A 45 -15.55 5.95 -17.23
C ALA A 45 -14.11 5.42 -17.27
N TYR A 46 -13.85 4.30 -16.59
CA TYR A 46 -12.55 3.63 -16.66
C TYR A 46 -12.18 3.18 -18.07
N ARG A 47 -13.12 2.52 -18.80
CA ARG A 47 -12.87 2.07 -20.17
C ARG A 47 -12.55 3.22 -21.12
N ASP A 48 -13.26 4.34 -20.98
CA ASP A 48 -13.07 5.52 -21.83
C ASP A 48 -11.72 6.18 -21.55
N LYS A 49 -11.33 6.28 -20.28
CA LYS A 49 -10.01 6.79 -19.87
C LYS A 49 -8.87 5.84 -20.26
N ALA A 50 -9.05 4.52 -20.06
CA ALA A 50 -8.06 3.53 -20.46
C ALA A 50 -7.76 3.56 -21.95
N LYS A 51 -8.77 3.65 -22.81
CA LYS A 51 -8.59 3.81 -24.26
C LYS A 51 -7.80 5.07 -24.64
N LYS A 52 -7.88 6.14 -23.83
CA LYS A 52 -7.20 7.41 -24.11
C LYS A 52 -5.76 7.45 -23.57
N TYR A 53 -5.48 6.79 -22.46
CA TYR A 53 -4.23 6.95 -21.73
C TYR A 53 -3.39 5.67 -21.64
N HIS A 54 -3.83 4.55 -22.26
CA HIS A 54 -3.07 3.30 -22.23
C HIS A 54 -1.68 3.48 -22.87
N PRO A 55 -0.59 3.10 -22.20
CA PRO A 55 0.76 3.33 -22.68
C PRO A 55 1.04 2.70 -24.04
N ASP A 56 0.47 1.53 -24.33
CA ASP A 56 0.67 0.82 -25.60
C ASP A 56 0.09 1.54 -26.83
N LEU A 57 -0.78 2.53 -26.64
CA LEU A 57 -1.38 3.30 -27.74
C LEU A 57 -0.53 4.51 -28.15
N HIS A 58 0.56 4.80 -27.43
CA HIS A 58 1.35 6.02 -27.58
C HIS A 58 2.86 5.76 -27.75
N ILE A 59 3.22 4.65 -28.40
CA ILE A 59 4.60 4.15 -28.56
C ILE A 59 5.51 5.12 -29.36
N TYR A 60 4.95 6.06 -30.10
CA TYR A 60 5.67 7.03 -30.93
C TYR A 60 5.89 8.39 -30.27
N GLU A 61 5.49 8.57 -29.01
CA GLU A 61 5.70 9.80 -28.27
C GLU A 61 7.09 9.84 -27.62
N SER A 62 7.53 11.02 -27.17
CA SER A 62 8.80 11.16 -26.46
C SER A 62 8.77 10.37 -25.12
N ASN A 63 9.94 9.89 -24.68
CA ASN A 63 10.06 9.15 -23.42
C ASN A 63 9.46 9.90 -22.22
N GLU A 64 9.56 11.23 -22.17
CA GLU A 64 8.99 12.06 -21.12
C GLU A 64 7.44 12.06 -21.16
N MET A 65 6.86 12.09 -22.36
CA MET A 65 5.40 12.03 -22.56
C MET A 65 4.86 10.64 -22.21
N ILE A 66 5.57 9.59 -22.61
CA ILE A 66 5.21 8.20 -22.26
C ILE A 66 5.22 8.02 -20.74
N HIS A 67 6.23 8.55 -20.04
CA HIS A 67 6.30 8.47 -18.56
C HIS A 67 5.13 9.19 -17.88
N ARG A 68 4.81 10.41 -18.31
CA ARG A 68 3.68 11.18 -17.80
C ARG A 68 2.33 10.49 -18.04
N ARG A 69 2.16 9.85 -19.21
CA ARG A 69 0.93 9.09 -19.50
C ARG A 69 0.83 7.83 -18.65
N LYS A 70 1.93 7.13 -18.45
CA LYS A 70 2.00 5.96 -17.59
C LYS A 70 1.60 6.30 -16.15
N ASP A 71 2.13 7.39 -15.61
CA ASP A 71 1.77 7.86 -14.27
C ASP A 71 0.29 8.25 -14.18
N HIS A 72 -0.23 8.89 -15.22
CA HIS A 72 -1.64 9.26 -15.27
C HIS A 72 -2.55 8.02 -15.40
N PHE A 73 -2.15 7.05 -16.20
CA PHE A 73 -2.88 5.78 -16.36
C PHE A 73 -2.92 4.98 -15.05
N ILE A 74 -1.80 4.93 -14.31
CA ILE A 74 -1.75 4.30 -12.98
C ILE A 74 -2.77 4.95 -12.03
N LYS A 75 -2.85 6.28 -12.01
CA LYS A 75 -3.84 7.00 -11.18
C LYS A 75 -5.29 6.72 -11.59
N ILE A 76 -5.56 6.59 -12.88
CA ILE A 76 -6.88 6.19 -13.38
C ILE A 76 -7.23 4.77 -12.93
N GLN A 77 -6.27 3.87 -12.96
CA GLN A 77 -6.44 2.49 -12.52
C GLN A 77 -6.68 2.41 -11.01
N GLU A 78 -5.88 3.12 -10.22
CA GLU A 78 -6.06 3.22 -8.76
C GLU A 78 -7.45 3.79 -8.40
N ALA A 79 -7.88 4.84 -9.11
CA ALA A 79 -9.20 5.44 -8.91
C ALA A 79 -10.35 4.49 -9.25
N TYR A 80 -10.23 3.73 -10.34
CA TYR A 80 -11.22 2.72 -10.72
C TYR A 80 -11.31 1.60 -9.69
N GLU A 81 -10.18 1.08 -9.26
CA GLU A 81 -10.12 0.00 -8.28
C GLU A 81 -10.67 0.43 -6.93
N LEU A 82 -10.36 1.67 -6.49
CA LEU A 82 -10.92 2.25 -5.28
C LEU A 82 -12.45 2.36 -5.36
N LEU A 83 -12.99 2.99 -6.41
CA LEU A 83 -14.44 3.14 -6.56
C LEU A 83 -15.14 1.78 -6.70
N ASN A 84 -14.54 0.86 -7.43
CA ASN A 84 -15.10 -0.48 -7.60
C ASN A 84 -15.06 -1.29 -6.29
N SER A 85 -14.08 -1.02 -5.40
CA SER A 85 -14.01 -1.65 -4.09
C SER A 85 -15.14 -1.19 -3.15
N ILE A 86 -15.55 0.07 -3.24
CA ILE A 86 -16.64 0.64 -2.43
C ILE A 86 -17.99 -0.03 -2.74
N PHE A 87 -18.20 -0.44 -3.99
CA PHE A 87 -19.43 -1.12 -4.41
C PHE A 87 -19.45 -2.63 -4.11
N ARG A 88 -18.31 -3.21 -3.72
CA ARG A 88 -18.23 -4.59 -3.23
C ARG A 88 -18.36 -4.54 -1.71
N GLU A 89 -19.29 -5.28 -1.16
CA GLU A 89 -19.68 -5.30 0.26
C GLU A 89 -18.52 -5.57 1.27
N ASP A 90 -17.29 -5.77 0.79
CA ASP A 90 -16.15 -6.23 1.57
C ASP A 90 -15.05 -5.19 1.81
N THR A 91 -15.30 -3.87 1.66
CA THR A 91 -14.19 -2.92 1.81
C THR A 91 -14.36 -1.99 3.00
N PRO A 92 -13.75 -2.28 4.16
CA PRO A 92 -13.37 -1.24 5.10
C PRO A 92 -12.30 -0.37 4.42
N LEU A 93 -12.45 0.95 4.52
CA LEU A 93 -11.49 1.90 3.98
C LEU A 93 -10.08 1.59 4.52
N LEU A 94 -9.09 1.66 3.64
CA LEU A 94 -7.71 1.26 3.88
C LEU A 94 -7.02 1.96 5.07
N PHE A 95 -7.70 2.90 5.72
CA PHE A 95 -7.12 3.81 6.71
C PHE A 95 -7.94 3.95 7.99
N ASP A 96 -8.98 3.14 8.17
CA ASP A 96 -9.61 3.06 9.47
C ASP A 96 -8.62 2.41 10.43
N GLN A 97 -8.27 3.13 11.49
CA GLN A 97 -7.60 2.58 12.67
C GLN A 97 -8.60 1.68 13.41
N GLY A 98 -9.14 0.71 12.67
CA GLY A 98 -9.96 -0.34 13.23
C GLY A 98 -9.08 -1.20 14.11
N ILE A 99 -9.48 -1.31 15.34
CA ILE A 99 -8.98 -2.14 16.42
C ILE A 99 -8.51 -3.50 15.87
N GLY A 100 -7.30 -3.51 15.29
CA GLY A 100 -6.56 -4.74 15.02
C GLY A 100 -6.14 -5.31 16.38
N ARG A 101 -6.34 -6.59 16.59
CA ARG A 101 -6.02 -7.27 17.85
C ARG A 101 -4.53 -7.32 18.16
N GLY A 102 -3.65 -6.82 17.28
CA GLY A 102 -2.20 -6.80 17.46
C GLY A 102 -1.56 -5.55 16.89
N ASN A 103 -0.36 -5.22 17.38
CA ASN A 103 0.43 -4.10 16.87
C ASN A 103 1.14 -4.49 15.57
N ILE A 104 0.91 -3.76 14.50
CA ILE A 104 1.58 -3.96 13.22
C ILE A 104 2.82 -3.07 13.18
N ILE A 105 3.99 -3.67 13.01
CA ILE A 105 5.28 -2.98 12.94
C ILE A 105 5.87 -3.21 11.55
N ALA A 106 6.06 -2.17 10.77
CA ALA A 106 6.73 -2.26 9.48
C ALA A 106 8.21 -1.92 9.60
N ILE A 107 9.07 -2.79 9.07
CA ILE A 107 10.51 -2.58 9.01
C ILE A 107 10.88 -2.30 7.56
N GLY A 108 11.27 -1.05 7.28
CA GLY A 108 11.54 -0.53 5.96
C GLY A 108 12.93 0.12 5.83
N GLY A 109 13.22 0.57 4.63
CA GLY A 109 14.46 1.26 4.27
C GLY A 109 14.78 1.04 2.80
N ALA A 110 15.25 2.09 2.11
CA ALA A 110 15.37 2.11 0.65
C ALA A 110 16.53 1.28 0.09
N LYS A 111 17.45 0.78 0.93
CA LYS A 111 18.64 0.05 0.47
C LYS A 111 18.53 -1.44 0.76
N GLY A 112 18.91 -2.26 -0.23
CA GLY A 112 19.09 -3.70 -0.05
C GLY A 112 20.31 -4.02 0.83
N GLY A 113 20.30 -5.14 1.55
CA GLY A 113 21.47 -5.66 2.28
C GLY A 113 21.84 -4.95 3.57
N ILE A 114 21.08 -3.96 4.06
CA ILE A 114 21.38 -3.20 5.29
C ILE A 114 20.94 -3.90 6.58
N GLY A 115 20.36 -5.10 6.48
CA GLY A 115 19.99 -5.90 7.65
C GLY A 115 18.53 -5.79 8.10
N LYS A 116 17.60 -5.31 7.27
CA LYS A 116 16.17 -5.23 7.60
C LYS A 116 15.58 -6.57 8.03
N SER A 117 15.72 -7.59 7.19
CA SER A 117 15.22 -8.95 7.47
C SER A 117 15.88 -9.57 8.70
N MET A 118 17.18 -9.34 8.89
CA MET A 118 17.87 -9.76 10.09
C MET A 118 17.31 -9.07 11.35
N PHE A 119 17.06 -7.76 11.27
CA PHE A 119 16.44 -7.01 12.37
C PHE A 119 15.02 -7.49 12.64
N ALA A 120 14.19 -7.66 11.59
CA ALA A 120 12.83 -8.18 11.67
C ALA A 120 12.78 -9.55 12.36
N THR A 121 13.64 -10.47 11.93
CA THR A 121 13.74 -11.82 12.47
C THR A 121 14.12 -11.81 13.94
N ASN A 122 15.20 -11.07 14.32
CA ASN A 122 15.66 -11.00 15.70
C ASN A 122 14.61 -10.37 16.63
N MET A 123 13.94 -9.31 16.17
CA MET A 123 12.83 -8.70 16.89
C MET A 123 11.67 -9.68 17.10
N GLY A 124 11.30 -10.44 16.06
CA GLY A 124 10.25 -11.44 16.14
C GLY A 124 10.58 -12.58 17.09
N VAL A 125 11.80 -13.09 17.05
CA VAL A 125 12.28 -14.13 17.98
C VAL A 125 12.31 -13.61 19.41
N LEU A 126 12.77 -12.38 19.64
CA LEU A 126 12.80 -11.76 20.96
C LEU A 126 11.38 -11.63 21.54
N LEU A 127 10.44 -11.08 20.78
CA LEU A 127 9.05 -10.93 21.24
C LEU A 127 8.41 -12.30 21.52
N ALA A 128 8.65 -13.28 20.67
CA ALA A 128 8.16 -14.65 20.91
C ALA A 128 8.79 -15.27 22.17
N SER A 129 10.08 -15.04 22.45
CA SER A 129 10.75 -15.50 23.68
C SER A 129 10.19 -14.84 24.94
N MET A 130 9.61 -13.64 24.81
CA MET A 130 8.87 -12.95 25.87
C MET A 130 7.43 -13.43 26.04
N GLY A 131 7.03 -14.51 25.35
CA GLY A 131 5.69 -15.08 25.42
C GLY A 131 4.65 -14.36 24.56
N LYS A 132 5.05 -13.46 23.66
CA LYS A 132 4.14 -12.75 22.77
C LYS A 132 3.85 -13.56 21.51
N LYS A 133 2.58 -13.69 21.14
CA LYS A 133 2.19 -14.28 19.87
C LYS A 133 2.63 -13.33 18.74
N THR A 134 3.68 -13.71 18.04
CA THR A 134 4.33 -12.85 17.02
C THR A 134 4.27 -13.53 15.66
N VAL A 135 3.88 -12.77 14.64
CA VAL A 135 3.84 -13.20 13.23
C VAL A 135 4.79 -12.32 12.42
N LEU A 136 5.71 -12.94 11.71
CA LEU A 136 6.59 -12.30 10.73
C LEU A 136 5.99 -12.47 9.34
N VAL A 137 5.91 -11.39 8.56
CA VAL A 137 5.38 -11.39 7.19
C VAL A 137 6.46 -10.88 6.25
N ASP A 138 6.91 -11.72 5.33
CA ASP A 138 7.91 -11.37 4.31
C ASP A 138 7.24 -10.68 3.13
N LEU A 139 7.34 -9.36 3.08
CA LEU A 139 6.80 -8.53 2.00
C LEU A 139 7.85 -8.11 0.96
N ASP A 140 9.09 -8.64 1.06
CA ASP A 140 10.06 -8.55 -0.03
C ASP A 140 9.72 -9.56 -1.13
N LEU A 141 8.62 -9.30 -1.85
CA LEU A 141 8.04 -10.24 -2.82
C LEU A 141 8.99 -10.61 -3.98
N GLY A 142 10.05 -9.83 -4.20
CA GLY A 142 11.08 -10.10 -5.21
C GLY A 142 12.35 -10.75 -4.67
N GLY A 143 12.51 -10.77 -3.35
CA GLY A 143 13.74 -11.22 -2.69
C GLY A 143 13.48 -11.93 -1.35
N ALA A 144 12.34 -12.60 -1.20
CA ALA A 144 11.90 -13.25 0.03
C ALA A 144 12.96 -14.18 0.62
N ASN A 145 13.56 -13.80 1.75
CA ASN A 145 14.65 -14.50 2.42
C ASN A 145 14.41 -14.71 3.92
N LEU A 146 13.29 -14.26 4.46
CA LEU A 146 13.00 -14.30 5.90
C LEU A 146 13.07 -15.73 6.46
N HIS A 147 12.63 -16.73 5.70
CA HIS A 147 12.70 -18.14 6.07
C HIS A 147 14.13 -18.61 6.33
N LEU A 148 15.14 -18.10 5.58
CA LEU A 148 16.55 -18.46 5.75
C LEU A 148 17.08 -17.95 7.11
N TYR A 149 16.72 -16.75 7.52
CA TYR A 149 17.09 -16.20 8.82
C TYR A 149 16.44 -16.96 9.99
N LEU A 150 15.27 -17.56 9.76
CA LEU A 150 14.62 -18.44 10.74
C LEU A 150 15.14 -19.89 10.70
N GLY A 151 16.04 -20.20 9.77
CA GLY A 151 16.57 -21.55 9.58
C GLY A 151 15.49 -22.54 9.11
N GLU A 152 14.45 -22.05 8.44
CA GLU A 152 13.39 -22.86 7.88
C GLU A 152 13.65 -23.14 6.38
N THR A 153 13.32 -24.32 5.92
CA THR A 153 13.64 -24.73 4.55
C THR A 153 12.50 -24.51 3.55
N ARG A 154 11.26 -24.41 4.03
CA ARG A 154 10.07 -24.19 3.19
C ARG A 154 8.93 -23.55 3.97
N SER A 155 8.14 -22.72 3.29
CA SER A 155 6.79 -22.33 3.70
C SER A 155 5.78 -23.38 3.21
N LYS A 156 4.66 -23.50 3.91
CA LYS A 156 3.53 -24.38 3.52
C LYS A 156 2.82 -23.87 2.25
N GLY A 157 2.82 -22.58 2.07
CA GLY A 157 2.36 -21.80 0.93
C GLY A 157 2.99 -20.41 0.99
N THR A 158 2.74 -19.59 0.01
CA THR A 158 3.35 -18.26 -0.15
C THR A 158 2.30 -17.15 -0.19
N ILE A 159 2.74 -15.91 0.01
CA ILE A 159 1.87 -14.73 -0.16
C ILE A 159 1.28 -14.71 -1.58
N GLU A 160 2.06 -15.12 -2.58
CA GLU A 160 1.63 -15.22 -3.97
C GLU A 160 0.50 -16.22 -4.14
N ASP A 161 0.58 -17.36 -3.49
CA ASP A 161 -0.48 -18.39 -3.51
C ASP A 161 -1.78 -17.83 -2.89
N PHE A 162 -1.66 -17.06 -1.80
CA PHE A 162 -2.80 -16.34 -1.23
C PHE A 162 -3.34 -15.30 -2.21
N LEU A 163 -2.49 -14.48 -2.84
CA LEU A 163 -2.91 -13.44 -3.79
C LEU A 163 -3.57 -14.05 -5.04
N ASN A 164 -3.11 -15.21 -5.48
CA ASN A 164 -3.67 -15.98 -6.59
C ASN A 164 -4.89 -16.83 -6.21
N ARG A 165 -5.34 -16.74 -4.93
CA ARG A 165 -6.51 -17.44 -4.38
C ARG A 165 -6.36 -18.98 -4.32
N THR A 166 -5.15 -19.50 -4.32
CA THR A 166 -4.85 -20.90 -4.03
C THR A 166 -5.17 -21.21 -2.56
N TYR A 167 -4.92 -20.23 -1.68
CA TYR A 167 -5.33 -20.26 -0.28
C TYR A 167 -6.31 -19.13 0.03
N SER A 168 -7.23 -19.37 0.96
CA SER A 168 -8.29 -18.41 1.29
C SER A 168 -7.84 -17.38 2.30
N THR A 169 -7.01 -17.78 3.27
CA THR A 169 -6.55 -16.96 4.39
C THR A 169 -5.03 -16.98 4.51
N LEU A 170 -4.44 -16.01 5.23
CA LEU A 170 -3.02 -16.00 5.55
C LEU A 170 -2.66 -17.05 6.59
N GLU A 171 -3.61 -17.45 7.43
CA GLU A 171 -3.45 -18.52 8.40
C GLU A 171 -3.15 -19.86 7.72
N ASP A 172 -3.74 -20.13 6.55
CA ASP A 172 -3.53 -21.37 5.78
C ASP A 172 -2.07 -21.58 5.36
N ILE A 173 -1.35 -20.47 5.15
CA ILE A 173 0.05 -20.43 4.71
C ILE A 173 1.03 -20.11 5.84
N THR A 174 0.54 -19.88 7.05
CA THR A 174 1.36 -19.57 8.21
C THR A 174 2.10 -20.80 8.71
N VAL A 175 3.39 -20.66 8.98
CA VAL A 175 4.28 -21.70 9.50
C VAL A 175 4.80 -21.32 10.87
N LYS A 176 4.88 -22.27 11.79
CA LYS A 176 5.51 -22.08 13.09
C LYS A 176 7.00 -22.33 12.97
N SER A 177 7.79 -21.28 13.23
CA SER A 177 9.24 -21.41 13.29
C SER A 177 9.67 -22.14 14.56
N LYS A 178 10.77 -22.90 14.45
CA LYS A 178 11.44 -23.54 15.60
C LYS A 178 11.99 -22.52 16.61
N HIS A 179 12.16 -21.28 16.24
CA HIS A 179 12.62 -20.19 17.10
C HIS A 179 11.51 -19.39 17.77
N GLY A 180 10.26 -19.82 17.63
CA GLY A 180 9.11 -19.28 18.37
C GLY A 180 8.10 -18.50 17.53
N PRO A 181 8.49 -17.51 16.72
CA PRO A 181 7.49 -16.75 15.96
C PRO A 181 6.83 -17.61 14.88
N LEU A 182 5.60 -17.26 14.53
CA LEU A 182 4.95 -17.68 13.31
C LEU A 182 5.50 -16.87 12.14
N PHE A 183 5.54 -17.42 10.92
CA PHE A 183 5.94 -16.65 9.76
C PHE A 183 5.11 -16.98 8.52
N ILE A 184 4.99 -15.99 7.65
CA ILE A 184 4.34 -16.04 6.35
C ILE A 184 5.41 -15.63 5.33
N GLY A 185 5.78 -16.57 4.45
CA GLY A 185 6.85 -16.36 3.47
C GLY A 185 6.33 -15.91 2.11
N GLY A 186 7.21 -15.23 1.36
CA GLY A 186 7.07 -15.02 -0.08
C GLY A 186 7.80 -16.10 -0.89
N ASP A 187 7.64 -16.07 -2.21
CA ASP A 187 8.38 -16.91 -3.14
C ASP A 187 9.29 -16.05 -4.03
N SER A 188 10.60 -16.18 -3.83
CA SER A 188 11.61 -15.51 -4.66
C SER A 188 11.91 -16.23 -5.98
N SER A 189 11.32 -17.40 -6.22
CA SER A 189 11.61 -18.23 -7.41
C SER A 189 10.83 -17.81 -8.64
N GLN A 190 9.79 -16.98 -8.51
CA GLN A 190 8.93 -16.57 -9.62
C GLN A 190 9.23 -15.15 -10.09
N LEU A 191 9.56 -15.01 -11.37
CA LEU A 191 9.74 -13.69 -12.01
C LEU A 191 8.39 -12.96 -12.11
N GLY A 192 8.34 -11.68 -11.70
CA GLY A 192 7.17 -10.81 -11.87
C GLY A 192 6.27 -10.67 -10.65
N VAL A 193 6.52 -11.38 -9.57
CA VAL A 193 5.73 -11.35 -8.33
C VAL A 193 5.87 -10.02 -7.57
N ALA A 194 6.94 -9.29 -7.78
CA ALA A 194 7.19 -7.99 -7.14
C ALA A 194 6.12 -6.92 -7.46
N ASN A 195 5.34 -7.09 -8.53
CA ASN A 195 4.33 -6.12 -8.98
C ASN A 195 2.90 -6.59 -8.64
N ILE A 196 2.54 -6.50 -7.37
CA ILE A 196 1.14 -6.70 -6.98
C ILE A 196 0.28 -5.52 -7.45
N ASN A 197 -0.89 -5.84 -8.01
CA ASN A 197 -1.87 -4.82 -8.38
C ASN A 197 -2.59 -4.27 -7.14
N PHE A 198 -3.33 -3.17 -7.31
CA PHE A 198 -4.02 -2.51 -6.21
C PHE A 198 -5.00 -3.42 -5.47
N ALA A 199 -5.80 -4.23 -6.18
CA ALA A 199 -6.77 -5.13 -5.55
C ALA A 199 -6.09 -6.22 -4.71
N GLN A 200 -4.97 -6.76 -5.19
CA GLN A 200 -4.12 -7.70 -4.46
C GLN A 200 -3.52 -7.04 -3.21
N LYS A 201 -3.01 -5.81 -3.33
CA LYS A 201 -2.48 -5.03 -2.20
C LYS A 201 -3.54 -4.80 -1.13
N VAL A 202 -4.74 -4.35 -1.52
CA VAL A 202 -5.88 -4.16 -0.60
C VAL A 202 -6.24 -5.45 0.11
N ARG A 203 -6.34 -6.55 -0.65
CA ARG A 203 -6.64 -7.87 -0.09
C ARG A 203 -5.59 -8.29 0.94
N LEU A 204 -4.31 -8.10 0.62
CA LEU A 204 -3.19 -8.46 1.51
C LEU A 204 -3.21 -7.60 2.78
N LEU A 205 -3.37 -6.28 2.66
CA LEU A 205 -3.46 -5.38 3.81
C LEU A 205 -4.62 -5.72 4.74
N LYS A 206 -5.78 -6.06 4.19
CA LYS A 206 -6.93 -6.52 5.00
C LYS A 206 -6.61 -7.82 5.74
N ALA A 207 -6.06 -8.79 5.04
CA ALA A 207 -5.72 -10.07 5.65
C ALA A 207 -4.65 -9.91 6.75
N ILE A 208 -3.64 -9.05 6.55
CA ILE A 208 -2.63 -8.73 7.57
C ILE A 208 -3.30 -8.12 8.82
N LYS A 209 -4.25 -7.20 8.66
CA LYS A 209 -4.98 -6.60 9.79
C LYS A 209 -5.87 -7.57 10.55
N GLN A 210 -6.24 -8.68 9.94
CA GLN A 210 -7.07 -9.73 10.56
C GLN A 210 -6.24 -10.79 11.29
N ILE A 211 -4.90 -10.76 11.17
CA ILE A 211 -4.03 -11.71 11.87
C ILE A 211 -4.20 -11.57 13.39
N GLU A 212 -4.60 -12.65 14.03
CA GLU A 212 -4.72 -12.71 15.49
C GLU A 212 -3.34 -12.94 16.13
N ALA A 213 -2.66 -11.86 16.51
CA ALA A 213 -1.34 -11.89 17.16
C ALA A 213 -1.18 -10.67 18.09
N ASP A 214 -0.23 -10.72 19.04
CA ASP A 214 0.17 -9.53 19.81
C ASP A 214 0.97 -8.56 18.96
N TYR A 215 1.80 -9.12 18.06
CA TYR A 215 2.63 -8.35 17.11
C TYR A 215 2.65 -8.99 15.73
N VAL A 216 2.47 -8.17 14.71
CA VAL A 216 2.68 -8.53 13.31
C VAL A 216 3.83 -7.68 12.78
N ILE A 217 4.93 -8.30 12.39
CA ILE A 217 6.13 -7.61 11.88
C ILE A 217 6.17 -7.79 10.37
N LEU A 218 6.14 -6.68 9.64
CA LEU A 218 6.23 -6.64 8.19
C LEU A 218 7.69 -6.39 7.79
N ASP A 219 8.33 -7.36 7.17
CA ASP A 219 9.66 -7.19 6.57
C ASP A 219 9.52 -6.67 5.15
N LEU A 220 9.85 -5.40 4.93
CA LEU A 220 9.68 -4.74 3.64
C LEU A 220 10.96 -4.85 2.81
N GLY A 221 10.78 -4.98 1.49
CA GLY A 221 11.87 -4.97 0.53
C GLY A 221 12.75 -3.71 0.57
N GLY A 222 13.86 -3.75 -0.13
CA GLY A 222 14.86 -2.68 -0.18
C GLY A 222 14.58 -1.62 -1.24
N ASP A 223 13.35 -1.38 -1.61
CA ASP A 223 12.97 -0.38 -2.60
C ASP A 223 12.01 0.68 -2.06
N THR A 224 11.78 1.74 -2.84
CA THR A 224 10.85 2.84 -2.53
C THR A 224 9.63 2.81 -3.44
N THR A 225 9.19 1.62 -3.86
CA THR A 225 7.97 1.49 -4.65
C THR A 225 6.74 1.94 -3.87
N TYR A 226 5.70 2.34 -4.60
CA TYR A 226 4.43 2.74 -3.97
C TYR A 226 3.83 1.63 -3.09
N ASN A 227 4.03 0.37 -3.46
CA ASN A 227 3.55 -0.75 -2.65
C ASN A 227 4.26 -0.82 -1.30
N MET A 228 5.60 -0.69 -1.28
CA MET A 228 6.38 -0.71 -0.03
C MET A 228 6.02 0.47 0.88
N ILE A 229 5.88 1.66 0.32
CA ILE A 229 5.43 2.84 1.07
C ILE A 229 4.01 2.63 1.62
N ASP A 230 3.10 2.00 0.87
CA ASP A 230 1.74 1.74 1.32
C ASP A 230 1.69 0.74 2.49
N PHE A 231 2.49 -0.33 2.43
CA PHE A 231 2.64 -1.26 3.55
C PHE A 231 3.25 -0.58 4.78
N PHE A 232 4.27 0.25 4.59
CA PHE A 232 4.89 0.99 5.68
C PHE A 232 3.89 1.94 6.36
N LEU A 233 3.09 2.66 5.59
CA LEU A 233 2.07 3.60 6.09
C LEU A 233 0.82 2.93 6.66
N ALA A 234 0.59 1.66 6.36
CA ALA A 234 -0.54 0.89 6.88
C ALA A 234 -0.27 0.26 8.25
N ALA A 235 0.99 0.26 8.69
CA ALA A 235 1.42 -0.23 10.00
C ALA A 235 1.16 0.82 11.09
N ASP A 236 1.02 0.34 12.35
CA ASP A 236 0.89 1.19 13.54
C ASP A 236 2.22 1.87 13.87
N TYR A 237 3.32 1.14 13.66
CA TYR A 237 4.68 1.63 13.88
C TYR A 237 5.57 1.37 12.67
N GLY A 238 6.35 2.36 12.26
CA GLY A 238 7.34 2.24 11.21
C GLY A 238 8.76 2.34 11.77
N ILE A 239 9.60 1.36 11.45
CA ILE A 239 11.03 1.34 11.79
C ILE A 239 11.81 1.43 10.48
N VAL A 240 12.67 2.44 10.34
CA VAL A 240 13.57 2.57 9.20
C VAL A 240 14.98 2.14 9.61
N VAL A 241 15.47 1.10 8.96
CA VAL A 241 16.84 0.60 9.16
C VAL A 241 17.77 1.33 8.20
N THR A 242 18.92 1.78 8.72
CA THR A 242 19.99 2.40 7.93
C THR A 242 21.34 2.01 8.48
N THR A 243 22.39 2.23 7.71
CA THR A 243 23.80 2.07 8.12
C THR A 243 24.48 3.42 8.23
N CYS A 244 25.63 3.51 8.88
CA CYS A 244 26.35 4.77 9.10
C CYS A 244 27.06 5.31 7.85
N ASP A 245 26.85 4.71 6.67
CA ASP A 245 27.40 5.23 5.43
C ASP A 245 26.51 6.36 4.84
N PRO A 246 27.11 7.38 4.19
CA PRO A 246 26.38 8.55 3.69
C PRO A 246 25.27 8.20 2.70
N ALA A 247 25.46 7.20 1.84
CA ALA A 247 24.46 6.81 0.84
C ALA A 247 23.23 6.20 1.52
N SER A 248 23.41 5.28 2.46
CA SER A 248 22.31 4.68 3.22
C SER A 248 21.51 5.72 4.01
N TYR A 249 22.22 6.73 4.56
CA TYR A 249 21.55 7.81 5.28
C TYR A 249 20.64 8.66 4.37
N VAL A 250 21.15 9.03 3.19
CA VAL A 250 20.38 9.77 2.18
C VAL A 250 19.17 8.95 1.70
N GLU A 251 19.36 7.65 1.47
CA GLU A 251 18.27 6.77 1.05
C GLU A 251 17.21 6.59 2.13
N ALA A 252 17.59 6.46 3.40
CA ALA A 252 16.66 6.41 4.52
C ALA A 252 15.86 7.72 4.66
N TYR A 253 16.53 8.86 4.51
CA TYR A 253 15.88 10.16 4.48
C TYR A 253 14.87 10.25 3.32
N ASN A 254 15.26 9.86 2.11
CA ASN A 254 14.36 9.88 0.95
C ASN A 254 13.17 8.94 1.14
N PHE A 255 13.34 7.76 1.72
CA PHE A 255 12.26 6.84 2.05
C PHE A 255 11.24 7.50 2.98
N LEU A 256 11.69 8.09 4.08
CA LEU A 256 10.82 8.80 5.02
C LEU A 256 10.14 10.01 4.37
N LYS A 257 10.87 10.78 3.56
CA LYS A 257 10.33 11.92 2.81
C LYS A 257 9.20 11.49 1.88
N VAL A 258 9.39 10.42 1.11
CA VAL A 258 8.37 9.88 0.19
C VAL A 258 7.17 9.33 0.97
N ALA A 259 7.40 8.63 2.08
CA ALA A 259 6.34 8.13 2.93
C ALA A 259 5.50 9.28 3.53
N LEU A 260 6.15 10.30 4.09
CA LEU A 260 5.49 11.49 4.62
C LEU A 260 4.70 12.22 3.52
N TYR A 261 5.34 12.47 2.37
CA TYR A 261 4.69 13.10 1.22
C TYR A 261 3.43 12.34 0.79
N ARG A 262 3.54 11.00 0.67
CA ARG A 262 2.40 10.15 0.30
C ARG A 262 1.29 10.19 1.37
N LYS A 263 1.63 10.21 2.67
CA LYS A 263 0.67 10.35 3.76
C LYS A 263 -0.03 11.69 3.73
N LEU A 264 0.72 12.79 3.60
CA LEU A 264 0.16 14.14 3.51
C LEU A 264 -0.70 14.32 2.25
N ASN A 265 -0.25 13.83 1.10
CA ASN A 265 -1.03 13.91 -0.14
C ASN A 265 -2.35 13.12 -0.05
N ARG A 266 -2.39 12.03 0.71
CA ARG A 266 -3.65 11.31 0.97
C ARG A 266 -4.61 12.07 1.88
N ILE A 267 -4.08 12.80 2.86
CA ILE A 267 -4.89 13.54 3.83
C ILE A 267 -5.36 14.88 3.24
N PHE A 268 -4.47 15.60 2.56
CA PHE A 268 -4.65 17.00 2.16
C PHE A 268 -4.59 17.24 0.65
N GLY A 269 -4.08 16.29 -0.14
CA GLY A 269 -3.79 16.47 -1.56
C GLY A 269 -5.00 16.67 -2.47
N ALA A 270 -6.21 16.45 -1.95
CA ALA A 270 -7.45 16.71 -2.68
C ALA A 270 -7.68 18.20 -2.96
N GLU A 271 -7.26 19.09 -2.07
CA GLU A 271 -7.46 20.53 -2.20
C GLU A 271 -6.39 21.17 -3.08
N SER A 272 -5.13 20.72 -2.98
CA SER A 272 -4.02 21.30 -3.74
C SER A 272 -3.97 20.85 -5.21
N ALA A 273 -4.55 19.71 -5.56
CA ALA A 273 -4.61 19.23 -6.95
C ALA A 273 -5.49 20.07 -7.88
N TYR A 274 -6.31 20.95 -7.32
CA TYR A 274 -7.28 21.76 -8.07
C TYR A 274 -6.70 23.06 -8.67
N ASP A 275 -5.53 23.50 -8.25
CA ASP A 275 -5.00 24.83 -8.66
C ASP A 275 -4.18 24.79 -9.97
N GLY A 276 -4.25 23.70 -10.74
CA GLY A 276 -3.61 23.58 -12.07
C GLY A 276 -2.07 23.62 -12.05
N LYS A 277 -1.45 23.67 -10.88
CA LYS A 277 0.00 23.69 -10.74
C LYS A 277 0.57 22.27 -10.80
N LYS A 278 1.65 22.13 -11.54
CA LYS A 278 2.48 20.92 -11.63
C LYS A 278 2.88 20.50 -10.22
N ASN A 279 2.59 19.26 -9.84
CA ASN A 279 2.95 18.58 -8.60
C ASN A 279 3.16 19.54 -7.42
N PRO A 280 2.25 19.62 -6.45
CA PRO A 280 2.41 20.53 -5.34
C PRO A 280 3.77 20.25 -4.67
N VAL A 281 4.56 21.27 -4.48
CA VAL A 281 5.80 21.17 -3.71
C VAL A 281 5.41 20.81 -2.29
N LEU A 282 6.22 20.01 -1.59
CA LEU A 282 5.96 19.62 -0.19
C LEU A 282 5.55 20.82 0.69
N GLU A 283 6.10 22.00 0.41
CA GLU A 283 5.77 23.26 1.08
C GLU A 283 4.32 23.70 0.89
N ASP A 284 3.73 23.51 -0.31
CA ASP A 284 2.33 23.84 -0.58
C ASP A 284 1.37 22.89 0.15
N ILE A 285 1.72 21.61 0.26
CA ILE A 285 0.96 20.61 1.00
C ILE A 285 1.03 20.89 2.52
N ILE A 286 2.22 21.21 3.03
CA ILE A 286 2.41 21.57 4.45
C ILE A 286 1.65 22.86 4.77
N ARG A 287 1.68 23.86 3.89
CA ARG A 287 0.93 25.11 4.08
C ARG A 287 -0.58 24.84 4.11
N GLY A 288 -1.11 24.09 3.15
CA GLY A 288 -2.53 23.68 3.15
C GLY A 288 -2.92 22.88 4.40
N ALA A 289 -2.03 22.01 4.89
CA ALA A 289 -2.24 21.29 6.12
C ALA A 289 -2.30 22.21 7.35
N ILE A 290 -1.43 23.21 7.44
CA ILE A 290 -1.42 24.21 8.52
C ILE A 290 -2.70 25.06 8.47
N GLU A 291 -3.11 25.52 7.29
CA GLU A 291 -4.33 26.33 7.09
C GLU A 291 -5.61 25.54 7.37
N SER A 292 -5.61 24.21 7.25
CA SER A 292 -6.79 23.36 7.53
C SER A 292 -6.95 22.98 9.00
N VAL A 293 -5.93 23.16 9.82
CA VAL A 293 -5.92 22.80 11.27
C VAL A 293 -6.02 24.03 12.17
N GLY A 294 -5.82 25.24 11.64
CA GLY A 294 -6.00 26.52 12.32
C GLY A 294 -7.38 27.09 12.11
#